data_5025adde6e132cc655e1f022b350fef1
#
_entry.id   5025adde6e132cc655e1f022b350fef1
#
_cell.length_a   1.000
_cell.length_b   1.000
_cell.length_c   1.000
_cell.angle_alpha   90.00
_cell.angle_beta   90.00
_cell.angle_gamma   90.00
#
_symmetry.space_group_name_H-M   'P 1'
#
loop_
_entity.id
_entity.type
_entity.pdbx_description
1 polymer ?
#
loop_
_entity_poly.entity_id
_entity_poly.type
_entity_poly.pdbx_seq_one_letter_code
_entity_poly.pdbx_strand_id
1 'polypeptide(L)'
;MRRAAVTISIKGHDVTLDLMPYLVSLTYTDKADEELDDLQIVLEDREGLWQGDWLPQTGDVIEASIQTENWREIGAVEELPCGKFEVDEMELESSAEGGDTVTVKAVPAAVKSSLMLQKKTRSWEKTPITTVIADLAGAAGLDTLYRGPELVYERVEQRQESDLEFMQRITSEQGLRLAVKSDRVVVYAGQTADQLEPIAIKRAGEAEPGEGLDFQSFRAKRTTEGIYTQCVVGYTKAADSETIETQYEPNIPPTTGRVLYINKRIENQAQAERMAKAELRDKNRKEQTASLSGMGDTRFRAGTVLDIQGWGRFDSKYVIAQATHTFSA
;
A
#
# COMPACT_ATOMS: atom_id res chain seq x y z
N MET A 1 3.49 -5.68 31.75
CA MET A 1 4.65 -5.88 30.84
C MET A 1 4.10 -5.88 29.42
N ARG A 2 4.68 -5.14 28.48
CA ARG A 2 4.32 -5.18 27.06
C ARG A 2 4.70 -6.54 26.48
N ARG A 3 3.84 -7.12 25.65
CA ARG A 3 4.09 -8.37 24.94
C ARG A 3 3.68 -8.25 23.49
N ALA A 4 4.42 -8.85 22.60
CA ALA A 4 4.05 -9.07 21.21
C ALA A 4 3.95 -10.56 20.93
N ALA A 5 3.04 -10.96 20.08
CA ALA A 5 2.85 -12.32 19.61
C ALA A 5 2.45 -12.31 18.14
N VAL A 6 2.65 -13.42 17.47
CA VAL A 6 2.14 -13.62 16.10
C VAL A 6 1.24 -14.84 16.08
N THR A 7 0.28 -14.85 15.16
CA THR A 7 -0.46 -16.05 14.78
C THR A 7 -0.17 -16.34 13.32
N ILE A 8 0.05 -17.62 13.01
CA ILE A 8 0.37 -18.07 11.66
C ILE A 8 -0.48 -19.30 11.36
N SER A 9 -1.24 -19.26 10.28
CA SER A 9 -1.90 -20.43 9.75
C SER A 9 -1.44 -20.74 8.34
N ILE A 10 -1.32 -22.02 8.00
CA ILE A 10 -0.97 -22.50 6.65
C ILE A 10 -2.08 -23.45 6.19
N LYS A 11 -2.65 -23.18 5.00
CA LYS A 11 -3.80 -23.97 4.46
C LYS A 11 -4.99 -24.02 5.43
N GLY A 12 -5.19 -22.98 6.23
CA GLY A 12 -6.26 -22.88 7.22
C GLY A 12 -6.02 -23.65 8.52
N HIS A 13 -4.84 -24.22 8.72
CA HIS A 13 -4.44 -24.87 9.97
C HIS A 13 -3.53 -23.91 10.76
N ASP A 14 -3.87 -23.67 12.02
CA ASP A 14 -3.00 -22.91 12.94
C ASP A 14 -1.74 -23.72 13.22
N VAL A 15 -0.61 -23.19 12.82
CA VAL A 15 0.72 -23.78 13.01
C VAL A 15 1.61 -22.93 13.90
N THR A 16 1.04 -21.96 14.59
CA THR A 16 1.76 -20.97 15.40
C THR A 16 2.69 -21.65 16.41
N LEU A 17 2.16 -22.59 17.19
CA LEU A 17 2.94 -23.26 18.25
C LEU A 17 4.04 -24.18 17.68
N ASP A 18 3.81 -24.75 16.51
CA ASP A 18 4.77 -25.62 15.86
C ASP A 18 5.92 -24.83 15.22
N LEU A 19 5.63 -23.60 14.73
CA LEU A 19 6.61 -22.71 14.13
C LEU A 19 7.45 -21.91 15.15
N MET A 20 6.85 -21.53 16.29
CA MET A 20 7.50 -20.64 17.25
C MET A 20 8.90 -21.08 17.71
N PRO A 21 9.21 -22.39 17.92
CA PRO A 21 10.56 -22.82 18.29
C PRO A 21 11.64 -22.55 17.22
N TYR A 22 11.23 -22.39 15.98
CA TYR A 22 12.09 -22.20 14.81
C TYR A 22 12.02 -20.78 14.25
N LEU A 23 11.05 -19.97 14.69
CA LEU A 23 10.80 -18.65 14.15
C LEU A 23 11.94 -17.69 14.53
N VAL A 24 12.65 -17.18 13.55
CA VAL A 24 13.64 -16.11 13.72
C VAL A 24 12.94 -14.76 13.60
N SER A 25 12.15 -14.57 12.53
CA SER A 25 11.38 -13.36 12.33
C SER A 25 10.18 -13.56 11.41
N LEU A 26 9.14 -12.74 11.64
CA LEU A 26 8.06 -12.52 10.73
C LEU A 26 8.04 -11.04 10.36
N THR A 27 8.12 -10.73 9.08
CA THR A 27 8.07 -9.36 8.57
C THR A 27 6.87 -9.20 7.65
N TYR A 28 6.00 -8.25 7.97
CA TYR A 28 4.87 -7.84 7.16
C TYR A 28 5.10 -6.42 6.66
N THR A 29 5.00 -6.21 5.35
CA THR A 29 5.10 -4.90 4.72
C THR A 29 3.76 -4.53 4.12
N ASP A 30 3.12 -3.52 4.69
CA ASP A 30 1.88 -2.91 4.23
C ASP A 30 2.21 -1.71 3.34
N LYS A 31 1.80 -1.74 2.08
CA LYS A 31 2.09 -0.71 1.08
C LYS A 31 0.83 -0.01 0.61
N ALA A 32 0.93 1.30 0.40
CA ALA A 32 -0.16 2.09 -0.15
C ALA A 32 -0.19 2.02 -1.68
N ASP A 33 -1.36 2.31 -2.23
CA ASP A 33 -1.60 2.50 -3.64
C ASP A 33 -1.28 1.26 -4.51
N GLU A 34 -0.57 1.42 -5.62
CA GLU A 34 -0.38 0.43 -6.68
C GLU A 34 0.60 -0.70 -6.32
N GLU A 35 1.27 -0.63 -5.17
CA GLU A 35 2.21 -1.64 -4.71
C GLU A 35 1.49 -2.73 -3.90
N LEU A 36 2.07 -3.93 -3.91
CA LEU A 36 1.54 -5.07 -3.18
C LEU A 36 2.20 -5.22 -1.83
N ASP A 37 1.40 -5.62 -0.85
CA ASP A 37 1.90 -6.04 0.45
C ASP A 37 2.80 -7.27 0.29
N ASP A 38 3.67 -7.52 1.24
CA ASP A 38 4.46 -8.75 1.29
C ASP A 38 4.57 -9.30 2.72
N LEU A 39 4.71 -10.60 2.81
CA LEU A 39 4.94 -11.32 4.05
C LEU A 39 6.20 -12.18 3.90
N GLN A 40 7.12 -12.04 4.84
CA GLN A 40 8.32 -12.85 4.92
C GLN A 40 8.40 -13.53 6.29
N ILE A 41 8.67 -14.83 6.29
CA ILE A 41 8.91 -15.62 7.49
C ILE A 41 10.31 -16.23 7.38
N VAL A 42 11.13 -16.01 8.39
CA VAL A 42 12.48 -16.61 8.49
C VAL A 42 12.46 -17.64 9.60
N LEU A 43 12.84 -18.85 9.28
CA LEU A 43 12.86 -20.00 10.17
C LEU A 43 14.29 -20.56 10.30
N GLU A 44 14.69 -20.90 11.50
CA GLU A 44 15.93 -21.64 11.74
C GLU A 44 15.71 -23.13 11.47
N ASP A 45 16.66 -23.77 10.77
CA ASP A 45 16.56 -25.17 10.36
C ASP A 45 17.66 -26.07 10.92
N ARG A 46 17.81 -26.06 12.27
CA ARG A 46 18.82 -26.86 12.96
C ARG A 46 18.68 -28.37 12.71
N GLU A 47 17.48 -28.83 12.47
CA GLU A 47 17.15 -30.26 12.37
C GLU A 47 16.89 -30.70 10.92
N GLY A 48 17.01 -29.81 9.96
CA GLY A 48 16.74 -30.09 8.54
C GLY A 48 15.27 -30.34 8.22
N LEU A 49 14.34 -29.92 9.08
CA LEU A 49 12.90 -30.16 8.91
C LEU A 49 12.34 -29.37 7.73
N TRP A 50 12.80 -28.14 7.57
CA TRP A 50 12.37 -27.22 6.52
C TRP A 50 12.99 -27.53 5.15
N GLN A 51 13.93 -28.43 5.09
CA GLN A 51 14.47 -28.99 3.84
C GLN A 51 13.67 -30.20 3.33
N GLY A 52 12.65 -30.63 4.08
CA GLY A 52 11.85 -31.80 3.82
C GLY A 52 10.34 -31.51 3.84
N ASP A 53 9.61 -32.39 4.52
CA ASP A 53 8.13 -32.39 4.50
C ASP A 53 7.47 -31.18 5.17
N TRP A 54 8.21 -30.44 5.96
CA TRP A 54 7.72 -29.22 6.66
C TRP A 54 7.79 -27.98 5.79
N LEU A 55 8.53 -28.02 4.68
CA LEU A 55 8.61 -26.89 3.76
C LEU A 55 7.25 -26.62 3.11
N PRO A 56 6.68 -25.40 3.25
CA PRO A 56 5.50 -25.03 2.50
C PRO A 56 5.75 -25.17 0.99
N GLN A 57 4.72 -25.41 0.24
CA GLN A 57 4.82 -25.47 -1.22
C GLN A 57 4.44 -24.12 -1.83
N THR A 58 5.03 -23.80 -2.98
CA THR A 58 4.58 -22.66 -3.78
C THR A 58 3.09 -22.79 -4.06
N GLY A 59 2.33 -21.75 -3.77
CA GLY A 59 0.88 -21.76 -3.88
C GLY A 59 0.14 -22.04 -2.56
N ASP A 60 0.85 -22.44 -1.50
CA ASP A 60 0.22 -22.59 -0.19
C ASP A 60 -0.20 -21.23 0.37
N VAL A 61 -1.38 -21.19 0.98
CA VAL A 61 -1.90 -19.96 1.57
C VAL A 61 -1.48 -19.85 3.03
N ILE A 62 -0.82 -18.75 3.34
CA ILE A 62 -0.44 -18.34 4.70
C ILE A 62 -1.33 -17.19 5.13
N GLU A 63 -1.91 -17.27 6.32
CA GLU A 63 -2.58 -16.14 6.97
C GLU A 63 -1.83 -15.82 8.27
N ALA A 64 -1.54 -14.54 8.50
CA ALA A 64 -0.79 -14.10 9.65
C ALA A 64 -1.44 -12.89 10.32
N SER A 65 -1.24 -12.77 11.63
CA SER A 65 -1.53 -11.54 12.37
C SER A 65 -0.43 -11.27 13.42
N ILE A 66 -0.28 -9.98 13.76
CA ILE A 66 0.61 -9.52 14.84
C ILE A 66 -0.29 -8.99 15.94
N GLN A 67 -0.10 -9.50 17.16
CA GLN A 67 -0.85 -9.07 18.33
C GLN A 67 0.08 -8.35 19.31
N THR A 68 -0.45 -7.33 19.97
CA THR A 68 0.24 -6.61 21.04
C THR A 68 -0.64 -6.56 22.27
N GLU A 69 -0.03 -6.79 23.43
CA GLU A 69 -0.70 -6.74 24.73
C GLU A 69 -0.02 -5.69 25.62
N ASN A 70 -0.82 -4.88 26.31
CA ASN A 70 -0.35 -3.80 27.19
C ASN A 70 0.53 -2.75 26.47
N TRP A 71 0.26 -2.51 25.18
CA TRP A 71 1.11 -1.60 24.37
C TRP A 71 0.82 -0.14 24.69
N ARG A 72 -0.43 0.27 24.63
CA ARG A 72 -0.91 1.62 24.94
C ARG A 72 -1.62 1.69 26.29
N GLU A 73 -2.50 0.74 26.54
CA GLU A 73 -3.26 0.66 27.79
C GLU A 73 -3.02 -0.71 28.45
N ILE A 74 -3.00 -0.71 29.78
CA ILE A 74 -2.83 -1.95 30.55
C ILE A 74 -4.08 -2.83 30.35
N GLY A 75 -3.87 -4.08 29.94
CA GLY A 75 -4.93 -5.05 29.66
C GLY A 75 -5.48 -4.98 28.25
N ALA A 76 -5.12 -3.98 27.46
CA ALA A 76 -5.55 -3.91 26.05
C ALA A 76 -4.77 -4.92 25.20
N VAL A 77 -5.50 -5.66 24.37
CA VAL A 77 -4.98 -6.52 23.31
C VAL A 77 -5.37 -5.89 21.99
N GLU A 78 -4.38 -5.66 21.12
CA GLU A 78 -4.57 -5.07 19.82
C GLU A 78 -4.03 -6.02 18.76
N GLU A 79 -4.68 -6.04 17.60
CA GLU A 79 -4.32 -6.93 16.51
C GLU A 79 -4.11 -6.16 15.22
N LEU A 80 -3.04 -6.49 14.53
CA LEU A 80 -2.77 -6.13 13.15
C LEU A 80 -2.94 -7.38 12.28
N PRO A 81 -4.10 -7.59 11.65
CA PRO A 81 -4.23 -8.65 10.66
C PRO A 81 -3.38 -8.31 9.45
N CYS A 82 -2.40 -9.17 9.14
CA CYS A 82 -1.55 -9.01 7.97
C CYS A 82 -2.30 -9.40 6.69
N GLY A 83 -3.24 -10.35 6.78
CA GLY A 83 -4.02 -10.83 5.64
C GLY A 83 -3.60 -12.21 5.15
N LYS A 84 -4.06 -12.56 3.93
CA LYS A 84 -3.80 -13.85 3.28
C LYS A 84 -2.77 -13.70 2.17
N PHE A 85 -1.75 -14.52 2.24
CA PHE A 85 -0.63 -14.52 1.31
C PHE A 85 -0.45 -15.90 0.71
N GLU A 86 0.00 -15.98 -0.53
CA GLU A 86 0.36 -17.21 -1.22
C GLU A 86 1.88 -17.28 -1.30
N VAL A 87 2.44 -18.41 -0.90
CA VAL A 87 3.88 -18.68 -0.98
C VAL A 87 4.35 -18.54 -2.43
N ASP A 88 5.34 -17.67 -2.64
CA ASP A 88 5.91 -17.38 -3.95
C ASP A 88 7.34 -17.92 -4.08
N GLU A 89 8.17 -17.65 -3.09
CA GLU A 89 9.59 -17.99 -3.09
C GLU A 89 9.99 -18.59 -1.75
N MET A 90 10.84 -19.59 -1.80
CA MET A 90 11.49 -20.17 -0.63
C MET A 90 13.00 -20.23 -0.88
N GLU A 91 13.77 -19.76 0.10
CA GLU A 91 15.21 -19.68 0.02
C GLU A 91 15.83 -20.38 1.21
N LEU A 92 16.77 -21.30 0.96
CA LEU A 92 17.58 -21.93 1.98
C LEU A 92 18.96 -21.27 1.99
N GLU A 93 19.36 -20.74 3.12
CA GLU A 93 20.71 -20.25 3.37
C GLU A 93 21.40 -21.16 4.39
N SER A 94 22.59 -21.64 4.05
CA SER A 94 23.42 -22.49 4.91
C SER A 94 24.78 -21.85 5.10
N SER A 95 25.16 -21.56 6.34
CA SER A 95 26.44 -20.99 6.66
C SER A 95 27.11 -21.69 7.85
N ALA A 96 28.45 -21.77 7.81
CA ALA A 96 29.21 -22.42 8.89
C ALA A 96 29.11 -21.67 10.23
N GLU A 97 28.84 -20.37 10.22
CA GLU A 97 28.76 -19.53 11.41
C GLU A 97 27.30 -19.30 11.86
N GLY A 98 26.36 -19.18 10.92
CA GLY A 98 24.95 -18.85 11.18
C GLY A 98 23.99 -20.04 11.20
N GLY A 99 24.47 -21.24 10.81
CA GLY A 99 23.62 -22.42 10.66
C GLY A 99 22.75 -22.34 9.39
N ASP A 100 21.71 -23.14 9.36
CA ASP A 100 20.76 -23.23 8.28
C ASP A 100 19.50 -22.41 8.59
N THR A 101 19.05 -21.61 7.64
CA THR A 101 17.81 -20.86 7.73
C THR A 101 16.98 -21.02 6.46
N VAL A 102 15.67 -21.05 6.61
CA VAL A 102 14.74 -21.05 5.49
C VAL A 102 13.91 -19.76 5.53
N THR A 103 13.93 -19.04 4.44
CA THR A 103 13.12 -17.85 4.24
C THR A 103 11.96 -18.18 3.31
N VAL A 104 10.72 -17.97 3.79
CA VAL A 104 9.49 -18.10 3.03
C VAL A 104 8.99 -16.70 2.70
N LYS A 105 8.91 -16.36 1.41
CA LYS A 105 8.34 -15.10 0.91
C LYS A 105 6.98 -15.38 0.30
N ALA A 106 6.01 -14.56 0.66
CA ALA A 106 4.64 -14.72 0.21
C ALA A 106 4.05 -13.38 -0.24
N VAL A 107 3.26 -13.44 -1.30
CA VAL A 107 2.55 -12.29 -1.90
C VAL A 107 1.06 -12.40 -1.64
N PRO A 108 0.27 -11.31 -1.71
CA PRO A 108 -1.16 -11.39 -1.47
C PRO A 108 -1.82 -12.47 -2.32
N ALA A 109 -2.52 -13.41 -1.69
CA ALA A 109 -3.10 -14.58 -2.35
C ALA A 109 -4.04 -14.22 -3.51
N ALA A 110 -4.70 -13.07 -3.39
CA ALA A 110 -5.60 -12.54 -4.39
C ALA A 110 -4.93 -12.16 -5.72
N VAL A 111 -3.63 -11.96 -5.74
CA VAL A 111 -2.93 -11.33 -6.86
C VAL A 111 -2.34 -12.35 -7.83
N LYS A 112 -1.94 -13.51 -7.31
CA LYS A 112 -1.15 -14.48 -8.09
C LYS A 112 -1.95 -15.24 -9.17
N SER A 113 -3.25 -15.44 -8.97
CA SER A 113 -3.96 -16.45 -9.77
C SER A 113 -4.46 -15.98 -11.14
N SER A 114 -4.93 -14.76 -11.32
CA SER A 114 -5.51 -14.32 -12.61
C SER A 114 -5.32 -12.85 -12.92
N LEU A 115 -5.18 -12.01 -11.89
CA LEU A 115 -5.14 -10.55 -12.07
C LEU A 115 -3.85 -10.06 -12.72
N MET A 116 -2.70 -10.70 -12.47
CA MET A 116 -1.40 -10.23 -12.93
C MET A 116 -0.83 -11.02 -14.11
N LEU A 117 -1.09 -12.30 -14.19
CA LEU A 117 -0.31 -13.19 -15.08
C LEU A 117 -0.84 -13.27 -16.51
N GLN A 118 -2.11 -12.99 -16.73
CA GLN A 118 -2.73 -13.17 -18.06
C GLN A 118 -3.05 -11.82 -18.69
N LYS A 119 -2.38 -11.52 -19.79
CA LYS A 119 -2.73 -10.40 -20.65
C LYS A 119 -3.99 -10.73 -21.44
N LYS A 120 -4.97 -9.82 -21.37
CA LYS A 120 -6.30 -10.03 -21.98
C LYS A 120 -6.65 -8.87 -22.89
N THR A 121 -7.58 -9.11 -23.80
CA THR A 121 -8.17 -8.08 -24.66
C THR A 121 -9.68 -8.18 -24.55
N ARG A 122 -10.30 -7.17 -23.98
CA ARG A 122 -11.74 -7.05 -23.74
C ARG A 122 -12.20 -5.61 -23.93
N SER A 123 -13.48 -5.41 -24.12
CA SER A 123 -14.08 -4.05 -24.20
C SER A 123 -15.40 -4.01 -23.45
N TRP A 124 -15.66 -2.84 -22.85
CA TRP A 124 -16.93 -2.50 -22.22
C TRP A 124 -17.48 -1.25 -22.88
N GLU A 125 -18.79 -1.23 -23.11
CA GLU A 125 -19.50 -0.11 -23.71
C GLU A 125 -20.64 0.33 -22.79
N LYS A 126 -20.82 1.65 -22.62
CA LYS A 126 -21.84 2.27 -21.76
C LYS A 126 -21.88 1.65 -20.35
N THR A 127 -20.69 1.41 -19.78
CA THR A 127 -20.54 0.66 -18.54
C THR A 127 -19.95 1.55 -17.46
N PRO A 128 -20.52 1.55 -16.23
CA PRO A 128 -19.93 2.22 -15.08
C PRO A 128 -18.58 1.60 -14.72
N ILE A 129 -17.63 2.44 -14.28
CA ILE A 129 -16.31 1.99 -13.81
C ILE A 129 -16.42 0.97 -12.66
N THR A 130 -17.42 1.14 -11.80
CA THR A 130 -17.73 0.24 -10.69
C THR A 130 -18.03 -1.18 -11.18
N THR A 131 -18.80 -1.30 -12.26
CA THR A 131 -19.12 -2.61 -12.88
C THR A 131 -17.87 -3.22 -13.51
N VAL A 132 -17.09 -2.43 -14.25
CA VAL A 132 -15.83 -2.93 -14.85
C VAL A 132 -14.90 -3.50 -13.78
N ILE A 133 -14.72 -2.76 -12.67
CA ILE A 133 -13.84 -3.21 -11.58
C ILE A 133 -14.42 -4.44 -10.88
N ALA A 134 -15.74 -4.48 -10.64
CA ALA A 134 -16.39 -5.60 -9.99
C ALA A 134 -16.31 -6.89 -10.83
N ASP A 135 -16.48 -6.79 -12.16
CA ASP A 135 -16.34 -7.92 -13.08
C ASP A 135 -14.92 -8.52 -13.02
N LEU A 136 -13.90 -7.63 -13.01
CA LEU A 136 -12.50 -8.05 -13.01
C LEU A 136 -12.07 -8.63 -11.65
N ALA A 137 -12.44 -7.96 -10.56
CA ALA A 137 -12.16 -8.42 -9.21
C ALA A 137 -12.90 -9.73 -8.90
N GLY A 138 -14.20 -9.82 -9.25
CA GLY A 138 -15.01 -11.01 -9.05
C GLY A 138 -14.49 -12.24 -9.83
N ALA A 139 -13.93 -12.04 -11.03
CA ALA A 139 -13.27 -13.10 -11.78
C ALA A 139 -12.04 -13.67 -11.06
N ALA A 140 -11.45 -12.92 -10.15
CA ALA A 140 -10.34 -13.32 -9.29
C ALA A 140 -10.79 -13.76 -7.89
N GLY A 141 -12.10 -13.79 -7.62
CA GLY A 141 -12.64 -14.13 -6.30
C GLY A 141 -12.48 -13.05 -5.25
N LEU A 142 -12.31 -11.80 -5.69
CA LEU A 142 -12.14 -10.63 -4.80
C LEU A 142 -13.43 -9.83 -4.69
N ASP A 143 -13.66 -9.30 -3.49
CA ASP A 143 -14.65 -8.26 -3.26
C ASP A 143 -14.18 -6.89 -3.78
N THR A 144 -15.09 -5.95 -3.92
CA THR A 144 -14.78 -4.59 -4.31
C THR A 144 -15.30 -3.57 -3.31
N LEU A 145 -14.47 -2.59 -2.99
CA LEU A 145 -14.87 -1.40 -2.25
C LEU A 145 -14.54 -0.17 -3.09
N TYR A 146 -15.57 0.48 -3.60
CA TYR A 146 -15.42 1.69 -4.42
C TYR A 146 -15.86 2.93 -3.65
N ARG A 147 -14.95 3.90 -3.52
CA ARG A 147 -15.17 5.19 -2.88
C ARG A 147 -14.71 6.32 -3.80
N GLY A 148 -15.46 6.52 -4.86
CA GLY A 148 -15.17 7.54 -5.88
C GLY A 148 -16.47 8.06 -6.51
N PRO A 149 -16.37 9.02 -7.43
CA PRO A 149 -17.51 9.47 -8.20
C PRO A 149 -18.03 8.35 -9.12
N GLU A 150 -19.30 8.34 -9.37
CA GLU A 150 -19.88 7.47 -10.39
C GLU A 150 -19.44 7.96 -11.79
N LEU A 151 -18.77 7.09 -12.53
CA LEU A 151 -18.20 7.38 -13.84
C LEU A 151 -18.67 6.30 -14.82
N VAL A 152 -19.20 6.73 -15.96
CA VAL A 152 -19.65 5.83 -17.02
C VAL A 152 -18.74 6.02 -18.23
N TYR A 153 -18.16 4.94 -18.74
CA TYR A 153 -17.40 4.94 -19.98
C TYR A 153 -18.36 4.71 -21.16
N GLU A 154 -18.27 5.56 -22.19
CA GLU A 154 -18.91 5.25 -23.48
C GLU A 154 -18.29 4.00 -24.11
N ARG A 155 -16.95 3.89 -24.02
CA ARG A 155 -16.19 2.71 -24.39
C ARG A 155 -14.83 2.70 -23.70
N VAL A 156 -14.49 1.59 -23.07
CA VAL A 156 -13.16 1.34 -22.50
C VAL A 156 -12.64 -0.03 -22.94
N GLU A 157 -11.36 -0.09 -23.28
CA GLU A 157 -10.73 -1.30 -23.80
C GLU A 157 -9.51 -1.69 -22.97
N GLN A 158 -9.46 -2.95 -22.58
CA GLN A 158 -8.27 -3.63 -22.10
C GLN A 158 -7.53 -4.16 -23.33
N ARG A 159 -6.26 -3.74 -23.52
CA ARG A 159 -5.48 -4.08 -24.72
C ARG A 159 -4.17 -4.75 -24.34
N GLN A 160 -4.15 -6.07 -24.31
CA GLN A 160 -2.96 -6.86 -23.99
C GLN A 160 -2.30 -6.46 -22.66
N GLU A 161 -3.11 -6.14 -21.69
CA GLU A 161 -2.71 -5.82 -20.32
C GLU A 161 -3.38 -6.80 -19.35
N SER A 162 -2.78 -7.01 -18.19
CA SER A 162 -3.39 -7.82 -17.14
C SER A 162 -4.62 -7.11 -16.54
N ASP A 163 -5.45 -7.85 -15.83
CA ASP A 163 -6.64 -7.26 -15.22
C ASP A 163 -6.26 -6.17 -14.18
N LEU A 164 -5.18 -6.40 -13.43
CA LEU A 164 -4.68 -5.41 -12.47
C LEU A 164 -4.13 -4.16 -13.16
N GLU A 165 -3.25 -4.32 -14.18
CA GLU A 165 -2.71 -3.19 -14.95
C GLU A 165 -3.84 -2.36 -15.56
N PHE A 166 -4.87 -3.03 -16.08
CA PHE A 166 -6.03 -2.35 -16.66
C PHE A 166 -6.83 -1.58 -15.60
N MET A 167 -7.15 -2.21 -14.45
CA MET A 167 -7.84 -1.51 -13.36
C MET A 167 -7.04 -0.32 -12.84
N GLN A 168 -5.74 -0.46 -12.65
CA GLN A 168 -4.85 0.62 -12.24
C GLN A 168 -4.84 1.77 -13.25
N ARG A 169 -4.76 1.46 -14.54
CA ARG A 169 -4.80 2.47 -15.60
C ARG A 169 -6.11 3.25 -15.60
N ILE A 170 -7.26 2.57 -15.63
CA ILE A 170 -8.56 3.25 -15.73
C ILE A 170 -8.89 4.06 -14.46
N THR A 171 -8.45 3.62 -13.30
CA THR A 171 -8.61 4.39 -12.05
C THR A 171 -7.69 5.60 -12.02
N SER A 172 -6.42 5.44 -12.38
CA SER A 172 -5.46 6.55 -12.47
C SER A 172 -5.88 7.62 -13.48
N GLU A 173 -6.39 7.23 -14.66
CA GLU A 173 -6.93 8.16 -15.67
C GLU A 173 -8.10 9.01 -15.14
N GLN A 174 -8.78 8.54 -14.11
CA GLN A 174 -9.87 9.28 -13.45
C GLN A 174 -9.41 10.01 -12.17
N GLY A 175 -8.10 9.97 -11.87
CA GLY A 175 -7.55 10.56 -10.66
C GLY A 175 -7.90 9.77 -9.39
N LEU A 176 -8.29 8.52 -9.54
CA LEU A 176 -8.54 7.58 -8.46
C LEU A 176 -7.31 6.72 -8.19
N ARG A 177 -7.28 6.07 -7.04
CA ARG A 177 -6.26 5.13 -6.64
C ARG A 177 -6.86 3.76 -6.45
N LEU A 178 -6.05 2.74 -6.68
CA LEU A 178 -6.41 1.36 -6.48
C LEU A 178 -5.40 0.68 -5.56
N ALA A 179 -5.90 -0.05 -4.58
CA ALA A 179 -5.11 -0.94 -3.74
C ALA A 179 -5.76 -2.32 -3.70
N VAL A 180 -4.95 -3.36 -3.66
CA VAL A 180 -5.42 -4.73 -3.41
C VAL A 180 -5.02 -5.10 -1.99
N LYS A 181 -6.02 -5.36 -1.14
CA LYS A 181 -5.83 -5.66 0.28
C LYS A 181 -6.54 -6.97 0.61
N SER A 182 -5.80 -7.96 1.08
CA SER A 182 -6.32 -9.27 1.46
C SER A 182 -7.23 -9.90 0.41
N ASP A 183 -8.54 -9.73 0.56
CA ASP A 183 -9.60 -10.35 -0.22
C ASP A 183 -10.39 -9.36 -1.09
N ARG A 184 -9.90 -8.11 -1.25
CA ARG A 184 -10.65 -7.08 -1.98
C ARG A 184 -9.80 -6.09 -2.75
N VAL A 185 -10.42 -5.56 -3.80
CA VAL A 185 -9.94 -4.39 -4.53
C VAL A 185 -10.60 -3.14 -3.93
N VAL A 186 -9.79 -2.19 -3.50
CA VAL A 186 -10.22 -0.92 -2.94
C VAL A 186 -9.91 0.19 -3.92
N VAL A 187 -10.93 0.92 -4.38
CA VAL A 187 -10.76 2.11 -5.22
C VAL A 187 -11.24 3.34 -4.47
N TYR A 188 -10.44 4.38 -4.44
CA TYR A 188 -10.76 5.59 -3.71
C TYR A 188 -10.17 6.84 -4.37
N ALA A 189 -10.84 7.98 -4.18
CA ALA A 189 -10.23 9.27 -4.47
C ALA A 189 -9.15 9.53 -3.41
N GLY A 190 -7.91 9.76 -3.84
CA GLY A 190 -6.82 10.00 -2.90
C GLY A 190 -7.21 11.10 -1.92
N GLN A 191 -7.23 10.77 -0.63
CA GLN A 191 -7.53 11.72 0.43
C GLN A 191 -6.32 12.62 0.70
N THR A 192 -6.57 13.85 1.06
CA THR A 192 -5.52 14.72 1.60
C THR A 192 -5.31 14.38 3.08
N ALA A 193 -4.09 14.54 3.57
CA ALA A 193 -3.77 14.33 4.99
C ALA A 193 -4.69 15.10 5.96
N ASP A 194 -5.29 16.20 5.49
CA ASP A 194 -6.20 17.02 6.30
C ASP A 194 -7.60 16.43 6.50
N GLN A 195 -7.96 15.42 5.71
CA GLN A 195 -9.29 14.77 5.77
C GLN A 195 -9.34 13.55 6.70
N LEU A 196 -8.19 13.13 7.22
CA LEU A 196 -8.05 11.97 8.10
C LEU A 196 -7.64 12.42 9.51
N GLU A 197 -8.13 11.69 10.52
CA GLU A 197 -7.69 11.91 11.89
C GLU A 197 -6.25 11.41 12.05
N PRO A 198 -5.30 12.29 12.42
CA PRO A 198 -3.90 11.91 12.48
C PRO A 198 -3.53 11.26 13.81
N ILE A 199 -2.53 10.40 13.77
CA ILE A 199 -1.82 9.93 14.96
C ILE A 199 -0.71 10.93 15.27
N ALA A 200 -0.76 11.57 16.43
CA ALA A 200 0.26 12.51 16.85
C ALA A 200 1.57 11.80 17.22
N ILE A 201 2.69 12.29 16.68
CA ILE A 201 4.04 11.84 16.96
C ILE A 201 4.83 13.05 17.47
N LYS A 202 5.16 13.05 18.74
CA LYS A 202 5.92 14.13 19.37
C LYS A 202 7.37 13.70 19.64
N ARG A 203 8.31 14.63 19.47
CA ARG A 203 9.70 14.39 19.82
C ARG A 203 9.84 14.11 21.32
N ALA A 204 10.74 13.19 21.69
CA ALA A 204 11.02 12.90 23.09
C ALA A 204 11.43 14.16 23.86
N GLY A 205 10.76 14.43 24.98
CA GLY A 205 10.93 15.66 25.77
C GLY A 205 9.85 16.73 25.53
N GLU A 206 9.06 16.61 24.47
CA GLU A 206 7.89 17.46 24.21
C GLU A 206 6.55 16.73 24.41
N ALA A 207 6.62 15.41 24.62
CA ALA A 207 5.45 14.57 24.90
C ALA A 207 5.18 14.53 26.41
N GLU A 208 3.91 14.59 26.79
CA GLU A 208 3.47 14.27 28.16
C GLU A 208 3.78 12.79 28.47
N PRO A 209 3.99 12.41 29.74
CA PRO A 209 4.23 11.02 30.11
C PRO A 209 3.12 10.11 29.60
N GLY A 210 3.46 9.19 28.71
CA GLY A 210 2.52 8.25 28.07
C GLY A 210 1.99 8.66 26.69
N GLU A 211 2.25 9.87 26.21
CA GLU A 211 1.82 10.32 24.87
C GLU A 211 2.87 10.10 23.77
N GLY A 212 4.14 9.90 24.12
CA GLY A 212 5.21 9.71 23.15
C GLY A 212 5.27 8.28 22.62
N LEU A 213 5.40 8.12 21.32
CA LEU A 213 5.84 6.84 20.76
C LEU A 213 7.34 6.65 21.02
N ASP A 214 7.69 5.45 21.47
CA ASP A 214 9.10 5.05 21.63
C ASP A 214 9.71 4.84 20.23
N PHE A 215 10.05 5.93 19.52
CA PHE A 215 10.75 5.82 18.26
C PHE A 215 12.27 5.79 18.46
N GLN A 216 12.95 5.03 17.60
CA GLN A 216 14.41 4.87 17.63
C GLN A 216 15.09 5.88 16.70
N SER A 217 14.51 6.13 15.56
CA SER A 217 15.04 7.07 14.59
C SER A 217 13.95 7.79 13.82
N PHE A 218 14.23 9.05 13.50
CA PHE A 218 13.45 9.88 12.58
C PHE A 218 14.40 10.53 11.59
N ARG A 219 14.07 10.41 10.31
CA ARG A 219 14.80 11.06 9.23
C ARG A 219 13.80 11.70 8.28
N ALA A 220 13.95 12.99 8.01
CA ALA A 220 13.13 13.70 7.06
C ALA A 220 13.99 14.35 5.97
N LYS A 221 13.42 14.46 4.78
CA LYS A 221 14.04 15.09 3.62
C LYS A 221 13.03 16.02 2.98
N ARG A 222 13.48 17.20 2.57
CA ARG A 222 12.72 18.12 1.73
C ARG A 222 13.46 18.33 0.42
N THR A 223 12.74 18.33 -0.70
CA THR A 223 13.30 18.55 -2.04
C THR A 223 12.38 19.42 -2.86
N THR A 224 12.96 20.16 -3.82
CA THR A 224 12.22 20.88 -4.85
C THR A 224 12.32 20.18 -6.20
N GLU A 225 13.08 19.09 -6.28
CA GLU A 225 13.23 18.29 -7.50
C GLU A 225 11.94 17.55 -7.82
N GLY A 226 11.44 17.70 -9.05
CA GLY A 226 10.18 17.06 -9.48
C GLY A 226 8.92 17.63 -8.82
N ILE A 227 9.02 18.80 -8.16
CA ILE A 227 7.91 19.51 -7.52
C ILE A 227 7.44 20.63 -8.42
N TYR A 228 6.12 20.79 -8.54
CA TYR A 228 5.47 21.69 -9.49
C TYR A 228 4.50 22.63 -8.77
N THR A 229 4.45 23.87 -9.25
CA THR A 229 3.51 24.89 -8.73
C THR A 229 2.10 24.63 -9.21
N GLN A 230 1.95 24.19 -10.45
CA GLN A 230 0.67 23.97 -11.12
C GLN A 230 0.74 22.81 -12.11
N CYS A 231 -0.42 22.28 -12.50
CA CYS A 231 -0.56 21.29 -13.55
C CYS A 231 -1.48 21.81 -14.65
N VAL A 232 -1.06 21.63 -15.90
CA VAL A 232 -1.86 21.90 -17.09
C VAL A 232 -2.10 20.57 -17.79
N VAL A 233 -3.36 20.24 -18.00
CA VAL A 233 -3.80 19.05 -18.74
C VAL A 233 -4.46 19.53 -20.02
N GLY A 234 -3.94 19.09 -21.17
CA GLY A 234 -4.46 19.48 -22.48
C GLY A 234 -4.63 18.28 -23.39
N TYR A 235 -5.71 18.28 -24.17
CA TYR A 235 -5.97 17.30 -25.21
C TYR A 235 -6.79 17.91 -26.34
N THR A 236 -6.33 17.72 -27.58
CA THR A 236 -7.08 18.12 -28.77
C THR A 236 -7.71 16.90 -29.41
N LYS A 237 -9.04 16.87 -29.49
CA LYS A 237 -9.80 15.81 -30.17
C LYS A 237 -9.62 15.95 -31.67
N ALA A 238 -9.02 14.94 -32.30
CA ALA A 238 -8.75 14.96 -33.74
C ALA A 238 -10.02 15.01 -34.62
N ALA A 239 -11.14 14.49 -34.10
CA ALA A 239 -12.39 14.43 -34.87
C ALA A 239 -13.09 15.80 -35.02
N ASP A 240 -13.05 16.64 -33.98
CA ASP A 240 -13.84 17.88 -33.91
C ASP A 240 -12.95 19.12 -33.79
N SER A 241 -11.62 18.95 -33.74
CA SER A 241 -10.64 20.01 -33.45
C SER A 241 -10.92 20.75 -32.13
N GLU A 242 -11.72 20.14 -31.25
CA GLU A 242 -12.02 20.67 -29.93
C GLU A 242 -10.81 20.44 -29.01
N THR A 243 -10.32 21.50 -28.36
CA THR A 243 -9.26 21.42 -27.37
C THR A 243 -9.88 21.52 -25.98
N ILE A 244 -9.64 20.47 -25.17
CA ILE A 244 -9.91 20.49 -23.74
C ILE A 244 -8.62 20.86 -23.05
N GLU A 245 -8.61 21.97 -22.33
CA GLU A 245 -7.46 22.40 -21.53
C GLU A 245 -7.95 22.81 -20.15
N THR A 246 -7.22 22.39 -19.14
CA THR A 246 -7.48 22.76 -17.76
C THR A 246 -6.18 23.02 -17.02
N GLN A 247 -6.21 24.00 -16.13
CA GLN A 247 -5.12 24.35 -15.26
C GLN A 247 -5.58 24.18 -13.81
N TYR A 248 -4.74 23.53 -13.01
CA TYR A 248 -4.96 23.40 -11.57
C TYR A 248 -3.73 23.89 -10.80
N GLU A 249 -3.99 24.75 -9.81
CA GLU A 249 -3.04 25.25 -8.85
C GLU A 249 -3.63 25.06 -7.44
N PRO A 250 -2.91 24.49 -6.46
CA PRO A 250 -3.42 24.33 -5.11
C PRO A 250 -3.48 25.69 -4.39
N ASN A 251 -4.29 25.78 -3.31
CA ASN A 251 -4.44 27.02 -2.53
C ASN A 251 -3.10 27.55 -1.96
N ILE A 252 -2.17 26.65 -1.64
CA ILE A 252 -0.81 26.96 -1.19
C ILE A 252 0.14 26.21 -2.11
N PRO A 253 0.54 26.84 -3.23
CA PRO A 253 1.41 26.18 -4.20
C PRO A 253 2.87 26.16 -3.74
N PRO A 254 3.64 25.14 -4.09
CA PRO A 254 5.09 25.18 -3.97
C PRO A 254 5.68 26.33 -4.78
N THR A 255 6.72 26.98 -4.24
CA THR A 255 7.34 28.16 -4.84
C THR A 255 8.39 27.83 -5.93
N THR A 256 8.22 26.72 -6.65
CA THR A 256 9.20 26.29 -7.66
C THR A 256 9.05 26.99 -9.01
N GLY A 257 7.87 27.55 -9.30
CA GLY A 257 7.54 28.15 -10.58
C GLY A 257 7.43 27.15 -11.73
N ARG A 258 7.53 25.85 -11.46
CA ARG A 258 7.48 24.79 -12.49
C ARG A 258 6.04 24.41 -12.80
N VAL A 259 5.76 24.15 -14.08
CA VAL A 259 4.46 23.68 -14.57
C VAL A 259 4.57 22.24 -15.02
N LEU A 260 3.65 21.40 -14.54
CA LEU A 260 3.50 20.02 -15.00
C LEU A 260 2.55 20.02 -16.21
N TYR A 261 3.03 19.59 -17.37
CA TYR A 261 2.20 19.45 -18.56
C TYR A 261 1.84 18.00 -18.80
N ILE A 262 0.55 17.72 -18.98
CA ILE A 262 0.03 16.39 -19.28
C ILE A 262 -0.75 16.45 -20.59
N ASN A 263 -0.33 15.65 -21.54
CA ASN A 263 -1.01 15.45 -22.81
C ASN A 263 -1.49 13.99 -22.88
N LYS A 264 -2.71 13.77 -22.39
CA LYS A 264 -3.37 12.45 -22.42
C LYS A 264 -4.77 12.62 -23.00
N ARG A 265 -5.30 11.56 -23.63
CA ARG A 265 -6.68 11.56 -24.12
C ARG A 265 -7.65 11.79 -22.95
N ILE A 266 -8.56 12.72 -23.12
CA ILE A 266 -9.55 13.13 -22.14
C ILE A 266 -10.91 13.18 -22.82
N GLU A 267 -11.94 12.75 -22.13
CA GLU A 267 -13.30 12.71 -22.66
C GLU A 267 -14.06 14.02 -22.39
N ASN A 268 -13.82 14.63 -21.24
CA ASN A 268 -14.51 15.85 -20.82
C ASN A 268 -13.70 16.69 -19.82
N GLN A 269 -14.14 17.93 -19.62
CA GLN A 269 -13.51 18.90 -18.73
C GLN A 269 -13.37 18.40 -17.28
N ALA A 270 -14.40 17.75 -16.75
CA ALA A 270 -14.40 17.25 -15.39
C ALA A 270 -13.31 16.16 -15.16
N GLN A 271 -13.03 15.33 -16.18
CA GLN A 271 -11.93 14.37 -16.16
C GLN A 271 -10.59 15.10 -16.16
N ALA A 272 -10.42 16.13 -17.01
CA ALA A 272 -9.21 16.93 -17.05
C ALA A 272 -8.87 17.55 -15.68
N GLU A 273 -9.86 18.12 -15.01
CA GLU A 273 -9.71 18.73 -13.69
C GLU A 273 -9.31 17.70 -12.62
N ARG A 274 -9.97 16.53 -12.59
CA ARG A 274 -9.61 15.45 -11.66
C ARG A 274 -8.19 14.96 -11.90
N MET A 275 -7.82 14.75 -13.18
CA MET A 275 -6.48 14.31 -13.57
C MET A 275 -5.43 15.35 -13.20
N ALA A 276 -5.64 16.64 -13.51
CA ALA A 276 -4.71 17.70 -13.14
C ALA A 276 -4.43 17.75 -11.63
N LYS A 277 -5.51 17.66 -10.83
CA LYS A 277 -5.42 17.66 -9.37
C LYS A 277 -4.69 16.43 -8.82
N ALA A 278 -5.00 15.25 -9.35
CA ALA A 278 -4.40 14.00 -8.90
C ALA A 278 -2.91 13.94 -9.25
N GLU A 279 -2.56 14.21 -10.50
CA GLU A 279 -1.17 14.13 -10.98
C GLU A 279 -0.27 15.16 -10.29
N LEU A 280 -0.76 16.40 -10.09
CA LEU A 280 0.00 17.42 -9.35
C LEU A 280 0.23 16.99 -7.90
N ARG A 281 -0.80 16.49 -7.23
CA ARG A 281 -0.69 15.98 -5.87
C ARG A 281 0.33 14.85 -5.77
N ASP A 282 0.30 13.91 -6.73
CA ASP A 282 1.18 12.74 -6.72
C ASP A 282 2.64 13.10 -6.94
N LYS A 283 2.91 14.07 -7.80
CA LYS A 283 4.28 14.63 -7.95
C LYS A 283 4.73 15.34 -6.67
N ASN A 284 3.88 16.20 -6.12
CA ASN A 284 4.23 17.04 -4.98
C ASN A 284 4.27 16.29 -3.62
N ARG A 285 3.73 15.06 -3.54
CA ARG A 285 3.91 14.17 -2.36
C ARG A 285 5.38 13.96 -2.00
N LYS A 286 6.28 14.07 -2.96
CA LYS A 286 7.72 13.88 -2.75
C LYS A 286 8.45 15.13 -2.25
N GLU A 287 7.75 16.28 -2.11
CA GLU A 287 8.35 17.51 -1.61
C GLU A 287 8.94 17.32 -0.22
N GLN A 288 8.19 16.64 0.65
CA GLN A 288 8.64 16.33 1.99
C GLN A 288 8.34 14.87 2.31
N THR A 289 9.40 14.12 2.59
CA THR A 289 9.33 12.70 2.93
C THR A 289 10.01 12.44 4.25
N ALA A 290 9.53 11.44 4.99
CA ALA A 290 10.14 11.03 6.24
C ALA A 290 10.20 9.50 6.35
N SER A 291 11.15 9.00 7.13
CA SER A 291 11.20 7.64 7.64
C SER A 291 11.27 7.67 9.15
N LEU A 292 10.48 6.83 9.78
CA LEU A 292 10.39 6.66 11.22
C LEU A 292 10.63 5.18 11.53
N SER A 293 11.47 4.87 12.51
CA SER A 293 11.60 3.53 13.05
C SER A 293 11.48 3.55 14.56
N GLY A 294 10.91 2.51 15.13
CA GLY A 294 10.69 2.44 16.56
C GLY A 294 10.02 1.15 16.98
N MET A 295 9.49 1.15 18.18
CA MET A 295 8.67 0.07 18.66
C MET A 295 7.41 -0.04 17.78
N GLY A 296 7.05 -1.25 17.37
CA GLY A 296 5.87 -1.47 16.50
C GLY A 296 4.58 -0.95 17.11
N ASP A 297 3.69 -0.45 16.27
CA ASP A 297 2.34 -0.02 16.65
C ASP A 297 1.35 -0.51 15.60
N THR A 298 0.35 -1.26 16.02
CA THR A 298 -0.68 -1.87 15.15
C THR A 298 -1.50 -0.87 14.36
N ARG A 299 -1.47 0.41 14.74
CA ARG A 299 -2.14 1.52 14.04
C ARG A 299 -1.38 2.01 12.81
N PHE A 300 -0.08 1.71 12.73
CA PHE A 300 0.75 2.16 11.60
C PHE A 300 0.51 1.27 10.39
N ARG A 301 -0.43 1.72 9.58
CA ARG A 301 -0.81 1.07 8.33
C ARG A 301 -0.63 2.03 7.18
N ALA A 302 -0.41 1.51 6.00
CA ALA A 302 -0.40 2.32 4.78
C ALA A 302 -1.68 3.15 4.65
N GLY A 303 -1.53 4.42 4.34
CA GLY A 303 -2.63 5.40 4.28
C GLY A 303 -2.95 6.10 5.61
N THR A 304 -2.41 5.64 6.74
CA THR A 304 -2.56 6.36 8.04
C THR A 304 -1.82 7.69 8.00
N VAL A 305 -2.42 8.71 8.61
CA VAL A 305 -1.81 10.04 8.74
C VAL A 305 -1.09 10.17 10.07
N LEU A 306 0.14 10.62 10.02
CA LEU A 306 0.96 10.97 11.18
C LEU A 306 1.09 12.49 11.25
N ASP A 307 0.78 13.09 12.40
CA ASP A 307 1.07 14.50 12.70
C ASP A 307 2.38 14.55 13.49
N ILE A 308 3.47 14.90 12.80
CA ILE A 308 4.82 14.91 13.34
C ILE A 308 5.16 16.30 13.87
N GLN A 309 5.56 16.38 15.14
CA GLN A 309 5.78 17.60 15.88
C GLN A 309 7.11 17.56 16.66
N GLY A 310 7.77 18.73 16.78
CA GLY A 310 9.00 18.90 17.56
C GLY A 310 10.30 18.84 16.74
N TRP A 311 10.22 18.86 15.40
CA TRP A 311 11.37 18.94 14.49
C TRP A 311 11.39 20.23 13.65
N GLY A 312 10.63 21.25 14.08
CA GLY A 312 10.62 22.57 13.49
C GLY A 312 10.10 22.59 12.06
N ARG A 313 10.92 22.93 11.07
CA ARG A 313 10.48 23.01 9.65
C ARG A 313 10.11 21.67 9.01
N PHE A 314 10.35 20.56 9.69
CA PHE A 314 9.94 19.22 9.26
C PHE A 314 8.64 18.77 9.94
N ASP A 315 8.08 19.59 10.83
CA ASP A 315 6.76 19.35 11.40
C ASP A 315 5.72 19.43 10.30
N SER A 316 4.95 18.37 10.16
CA SER A 316 3.91 18.27 9.12
C SER A 316 3.06 17.03 9.32
N LYS A 317 1.94 16.99 8.63
CA LYS A 317 1.17 15.76 8.44
C LYS A 317 1.77 14.93 7.31
N TYR A 318 2.14 13.70 7.63
CA TYR A 318 2.66 12.72 6.69
C TYR A 318 1.67 11.58 6.52
N VAL A 319 1.53 11.09 5.31
CA VAL A 319 0.77 9.86 5.03
C VAL A 319 1.74 8.70 4.93
N ILE A 320 1.49 7.62 5.66
CA ILE A 320 2.32 6.42 5.58
C ILE A 320 2.15 5.80 4.18
N ALA A 321 3.23 5.80 3.41
CA ALA A 321 3.27 5.14 2.12
C ALA A 321 3.58 3.64 2.27
N GLN A 322 4.40 3.31 3.26
CA GLN A 322 4.77 1.93 3.58
C GLN A 322 5.00 1.80 5.07
N ALA A 323 4.44 0.75 5.66
CA ALA A 323 4.70 0.35 7.04
C ALA A 323 5.24 -1.07 7.06
N THR A 324 6.44 -1.25 7.62
CA THR A 324 7.06 -2.57 7.81
C THR A 324 7.03 -2.93 9.27
N HIS A 325 6.38 -4.04 9.60
CA HIS A 325 6.28 -4.58 10.94
C HIS A 325 7.11 -5.86 11.03
N THR A 326 8.05 -5.90 11.95
CA THR A 326 8.90 -7.08 12.18
C THR A 326 8.69 -7.58 13.59
N PHE A 327 8.29 -8.84 13.70
CA PHE A 327 8.32 -9.62 14.94
C PHE A 327 9.59 -10.47 14.93
N SER A 328 10.38 -10.40 15.99
CA SER A 328 11.54 -11.26 16.22
C SER A 328 11.28 -12.09 17.46
N ALA A 329 11.49 -13.39 17.37
CA ALA A 329 11.27 -14.35 18.45
C ALA A 329 12.42 -14.36 19.47
#